data_4e4b0b2bf0bac9438e5703b8e326bffc
#
_entry.id   4e4b0b2bf0bac9438e5703b8e326bffc
#
_cell.length_a   1.000
_cell.length_b   1.000
_cell.length_c   1.000
_cell.angle_alpha   90.00
_cell.angle_beta   90.00
_cell.angle_gamma   90.00
#
_symmetry.space_group_name_H-M   'P 1'
#
loop_
_entity.id
_entity.type
_entity.pdbx_description
1 polymer ?
#
loop_
_entity_poly.entity_id
_entity_poly.type
_entity_poly.pdbx_seq_one_letter_code
_entity_poly.pdbx_strand_id
1 'polypeptide(L)'
;MRKQKETRREKHLRLAYQWTDSIYFHNLLMQGMACAVCGSEDPKHNKYDFVVDHDHTTGHPRGLLCHKCNVGIGMFEDNTQSLTNAITYLESAGDHRSRS
;
A
#
# COMPACT_ATOMS: atom_id res chain seq x y z
N MET A 1 -27.38 23.68 10.14
CA MET A 1 -26.34 23.27 9.23
C MET A 1 -26.46 21.78 8.89
N ARG A 2 -26.43 21.46 7.63
CA ARG A 2 -26.62 20.07 7.22
C ARG A 2 -25.33 19.29 7.31
N LYS A 3 -25.36 18.15 7.98
CA LYS A 3 -24.23 17.25 8.06
C LYS A 3 -23.98 16.62 6.70
N GLN A 4 -22.74 16.59 6.27
CA GLN A 4 -22.38 15.88 5.04
C GLN A 4 -22.48 14.38 5.26
N LYS A 5 -22.93 13.70 4.22
CA LYS A 5 -23.00 12.25 4.24
C LYS A 5 -21.60 11.67 4.22
N GLU A 6 -21.38 10.67 5.03
CA GLU A 6 -20.12 9.92 5.03
C GLU A 6 -19.96 9.19 3.68
N THR A 7 -18.77 9.28 3.08
CA THR A 7 -18.47 8.55 1.85
C THR A 7 -18.20 7.09 2.16
N ARG A 8 -18.19 6.25 1.11
CA ARG A 8 -17.83 4.84 1.26
C ARG A 8 -16.42 4.67 1.83
N ARG A 9 -15.49 5.48 1.37
CA ARG A 9 -14.12 5.44 1.86
C ARG A 9 -14.06 5.80 3.33
N GLU A 10 -14.71 6.89 3.72
CA GLU A 10 -14.74 7.33 5.12
C GLU A 10 -15.32 6.24 6.02
N LYS A 11 -16.41 5.61 5.57
CA LYS A 11 -17.04 4.53 6.33
C LYS A 11 -16.09 3.34 6.46
N HIS A 12 -15.43 2.95 5.38
CA HIS A 12 -14.49 1.84 5.40
C HIS A 12 -13.33 2.12 6.35
N LEU A 13 -12.74 3.30 6.27
CA LEU A 13 -11.63 3.69 7.14
C LEU A 13 -12.05 3.65 8.60
N ARG A 14 -13.23 4.17 8.90
CA ARG A 14 -13.76 4.21 10.27
C ARG A 14 -14.00 2.80 10.82
N LEU A 15 -14.68 1.96 10.03
CA LEU A 15 -15.06 0.63 10.50
C LEU A 15 -13.86 -0.33 10.57
N ALA A 16 -12.96 -0.26 9.61
CA ALA A 16 -11.84 -1.19 9.54
C ALA A 16 -10.69 -0.78 10.46
N TYR A 17 -10.39 0.52 10.56
CA TYR A 17 -9.17 1.01 11.21
C TYR A 17 -9.43 2.11 12.23
N GLN A 18 -10.68 2.54 12.39
CA GLN A 18 -11.02 3.72 13.20
C GLN A 18 -10.31 4.98 12.69
N TRP A 19 -10.07 5.05 11.40
CA TRP A 19 -9.43 6.17 10.75
C TRP A 19 -10.43 7.18 10.22
N THR A 20 -10.07 8.46 10.29
CA THR A 20 -10.76 9.54 9.61
C THR A 20 -9.99 9.89 8.34
N ASP A 21 -10.60 10.71 7.48
CA ASP A 21 -9.89 11.26 6.33
C ASP A 21 -8.64 12.04 6.76
N SER A 22 -8.73 12.75 7.87
CA SER A 22 -7.58 13.51 8.39
C SER A 22 -6.40 12.59 8.72
N ILE A 23 -6.68 11.46 9.34
CA ILE A 23 -5.63 10.47 9.67
C ILE A 23 -5.04 9.90 8.38
N TYR A 24 -5.90 9.58 7.42
CA TYR A 24 -5.47 9.07 6.12
C TYR A 24 -4.50 10.05 5.45
N PHE A 25 -4.91 11.31 5.31
CA PHE A 25 -4.09 12.29 4.61
C PHE A 25 -2.83 12.66 5.40
N HIS A 26 -2.90 12.62 6.73
CA HIS A 26 -1.70 12.82 7.54
C HIS A 26 -0.66 11.74 7.25
N ASN A 27 -1.10 10.48 7.22
CA ASN A 27 -0.19 9.37 6.93
C ASN A 27 0.38 9.47 5.51
N LEU A 28 -0.45 9.84 4.55
CA LEU A 28 0.00 10.01 3.18
C LEU A 28 1.03 11.14 3.07
N LEU A 29 0.79 12.25 3.77
CA LEU A 29 1.72 13.37 3.82
C LEU A 29 3.07 12.94 4.41
N MET A 30 3.05 12.14 5.47
CA MET A 30 4.27 11.64 6.10
C MET A 30 5.06 10.71 5.18
N GLN A 31 4.41 10.15 4.17
CA GLN A 31 5.07 9.33 3.14
C GLN A 31 5.49 10.15 1.92
N GLY A 32 5.38 11.47 1.98
CA GLY A 32 5.70 12.35 0.86
C GLY A 32 4.66 12.30 -0.25
N MET A 33 3.41 12.03 0.08
CA MET A 33 2.29 11.91 -0.87
C MET A 33 2.54 10.82 -1.90
N ALA A 34 3.17 9.73 -1.49
CA ALA A 34 3.60 8.66 -2.40
C ALA A 34 3.50 7.31 -1.71
N CYS A 35 3.52 6.26 -2.54
CA CYS A 35 3.51 4.88 -2.05
C CYS A 35 4.70 4.62 -1.13
N ALA A 36 4.46 4.00 0.01
CA ALA A 36 5.50 3.72 1.00
C ALA A 36 6.54 2.72 0.49
N VAL A 37 6.22 1.95 -0.54
CA VAL A 37 7.14 0.93 -1.07
C VAL A 37 7.86 1.41 -2.31
N CYS A 38 7.13 1.79 -3.37
CA CYS A 38 7.77 2.12 -4.63
C CYS A 38 8.00 3.63 -4.83
N GLY A 39 7.44 4.46 -3.95
CA GLY A 39 7.61 5.90 -4.06
C GLY A 39 6.80 6.56 -5.16
N SER A 40 5.94 5.83 -5.83
CA SER A 40 5.11 6.39 -6.89
C SER A 40 4.05 7.32 -6.31
N GLU A 41 3.82 8.44 -6.97
CA GLU A 41 2.74 9.35 -6.61
C GLU A 41 1.41 8.92 -7.21
N ASP A 42 1.42 7.89 -8.05
CA ASP A 42 0.25 7.35 -8.71
C ASP A 42 -0.27 6.15 -7.92
N PRO A 43 -1.55 6.18 -7.45
CA PRO A 43 -2.13 5.03 -6.74
C PRO A 43 -2.24 3.76 -7.58
N LYS A 44 -2.09 3.83 -8.89
CA LYS A 44 -2.16 2.69 -9.81
C LYS A 44 -3.54 2.05 -9.86
N HIS A 45 -4.58 2.85 -9.58
CA HIS A 45 -5.95 2.38 -9.65
C HIS A 45 -6.86 3.50 -10.16
N ASN A 46 -7.79 3.16 -11.07
CA ASN A 46 -8.66 4.14 -11.73
C ASN A 46 -9.60 4.86 -10.77
N LYS A 47 -10.02 4.21 -9.71
CA LYS A 47 -11.13 4.68 -8.90
C LYS A 47 -10.73 5.03 -7.48
N TYR A 48 -9.59 4.58 -7.02
CA TYR A 48 -9.24 4.67 -5.62
C TYR A 48 -7.89 5.33 -5.41
N ASP A 49 -7.77 5.97 -4.29
CA ASP A 49 -6.51 6.52 -3.81
C ASP A 49 -5.60 5.39 -3.32
N PHE A 50 -4.52 5.75 -2.66
CA PHE A 50 -3.63 4.77 -2.07
C PHE A 50 -4.38 3.87 -1.09
N VAL A 51 -4.01 2.60 -1.06
CA VAL A 51 -4.66 1.59 -0.24
C VAL A 51 -4.05 1.59 1.15
N VAL A 52 -4.89 1.48 2.17
CA VAL A 52 -4.40 1.27 3.53
C VAL A 52 -3.95 -0.18 3.63
N ASP A 53 -2.63 -0.38 3.75
CA ASP A 53 -2.07 -1.69 3.97
C ASP A 53 -2.12 -2.01 5.47
N HIS A 54 -2.41 -3.25 5.81
CA HIS A 54 -2.54 -3.66 7.21
C HIS A 54 -1.83 -4.98 7.45
N ASP A 55 -1.41 -5.16 8.70
CA ASP A 55 -0.83 -6.42 9.16
C ASP A 55 -1.93 -7.45 9.23
N HIS A 56 -1.76 -8.57 8.54
CA HIS A 56 -2.80 -9.61 8.45
C HIS A 56 -2.99 -10.35 9.77
N THR A 57 -2.01 -10.32 10.65
CA THR A 57 -2.08 -10.97 11.96
C THR A 57 -2.80 -10.10 12.98
N THR A 58 -2.43 -8.82 13.04
CA THR A 58 -2.96 -7.91 14.06
C THR A 58 -4.09 -7.02 13.56
N GLY A 59 -4.18 -6.83 12.24
CA GLY A 59 -5.14 -5.91 11.63
C GLY A 59 -4.71 -4.45 11.69
N HIS A 60 -3.55 -4.15 12.24
CA HIS A 60 -3.08 -2.77 12.35
C HIS A 60 -2.67 -2.20 10.99
N PRO A 61 -3.04 -0.95 10.71
CA PRO A 61 -2.56 -0.28 9.50
C PRO A 61 -1.04 -0.12 9.55
N ARG A 62 -0.38 -0.43 8.46
CA ARG A 62 1.08 -0.31 8.35
C ARG A 62 1.48 0.92 7.55
N GLY A 63 0.70 1.29 6.56
CA GLY A 63 1.01 2.41 5.70
C GLY A 63 0.08 2.45 4.51
N LEU A 64 0.37 3.36 3.58
CA LEU A 64 -0.42 3.55 2.37
C LEU A 64 0.39 3.12 1.16
N LEU A 65 -0.18 2.26 0.34
CA LEU A 65 0.49 1.69 -0.82
C LEU A 65 -0.30 1.96 -2.08
N CYS A 66 0.40 2.05 -3.21
CA CYS A 66 -0.29 1.98 -4.49
C CYS A 66 -0.87 0.58 -4.67
N HIS A 67 -1.86 0.46 -5.54
CA HIS A 67 -2.54 -0.81 -5.78
C HIS A 67 -1.54 -1.92 -6.16
N LYS A 68 -0.61 -1.60 -7.04
CA LYS A 68 0.39 -2.57 -7.50
C LYS A 68 1.22 -3.15 -6.34
N CYS A 69 1.72 -2.28 -5.46
CA CYS A 69 2.54 -2.73 -4.34
C CYS A 69 1.73 -3.51 -3.32
N ASN A 70 0.49 -3.08 -3.07
CA ASN A 70 -0.38 -3.78 -2.15
C ASN A 70 -0.66 -5.20 -2.64
N VAL A 71 -1.00 -5.34 -3.91
CA VAL A 71 -1.23 -6.66 -4.53
C VAL A 71 0.07 -7.47 -4.53
N GLY A 72 1.19 -6.85 -4.90
CA GLY A 72 2.46 -7.54 -4.98
C GLY A 72 2.93 -8.13 -3.65
N ILE A 73 2.84 -7.35 -2.58
CA ILE A 73 3.21 -7.83 -1.25
C ILE A 73 2.25 -8.94 -0.81
N GLY A 74 0.96 -8.79 -1.11
CA GLY A 74 -0.04 -9.82 -0.80
C GLY A 74 0.23 -11.12 -1.53
N MET A 75 0.67 -11.04 -2.78
CA MET A 75 1.01 -12.23 -3.57
C MET A 75 2.22 -12.97 -3.00
N PHE A 76 3.12 -12.26 -2.31
CA PHE A 76 4.21 -12.86 -1.56
C PHE A 76 3.81 -13.24 -0.14
N GLU A 77 2.52 -13.15 0.18
CA GLU A 77 1.98 -13.52 1.51
C GLU A 77 2.65 -12.76 2.65
N ASP A 78 3.08 -11.52 2.39
CA ASP A 78 3.81 -10.70 3.36
C ASP A 78 5.09 -11.37 3.88
N ASN A 79 5.61 -12.33 3.15
CA ASN A 79 6.76 -13.12 3.57
C ASN A 79 8.06 -12.36 3.27
N THR A 80 8.71 -11.87 4.32
CA THR A 80 9.92 -11.06 4.17
C THR A 80 11.08 -11.87 3.60
N GLN A 81 11.16 -13.17 3.92
CA GLN A 81 12.20 -14.02 3.37
C GLN A 81 12.03 -14.19 1.87
N SER A 82 10.79 -14.43 1.42
CA SER A 82 10.50 -14.55 -0.01
C SER A 82 10.80 -13.25 -0.74
N LEU A 83 10.47 -12.12 -0.14
CA LEU A 83 10.76 -10.82 -0.73
C LEU A 83 12.27 -10.57 -0.83
N THR A 84 13.01 -10.93 0.21
CA THR A 84 14.47 -10.84 0.20
C THR A 84 15.05 -11.74 -0.88
N ASN A 85 14.54 -12.96 -0.99
CA ASN A 85 14.97 -13.90 -2.02
C ASN A 85 14.66 -13.36 -3.42
N ALA A 86 13.54 -12.67 -3.58
CA ALA A 86 13.17 -12.05 -4.85
C ALA A 86 14.18 -10.96 -5.24
N ILE A 87 14.62 -10.17 -4.26
CA ILE A 87 15.65 -9.14 -4.49
C ILE A 87 16.93 -9.82 -5.00
N THR A 88 17.40 -10.82 -4.30
CA THR A 88 18.61 -11.56 -4.68
C THR A 88 18.47 -12.16 -6.07
N TYR A 89 17.32 -12.77 -6.33
CA TYR A 89 17.03 -13.35 -7.64
C TYR A 89 17.13 -12.31 -8.75
N LEU A 90 16.51 -11.16 -8.57
CA LEU A 90 16.51 -10.10 -9.58
C LEU A 90 17.91 -9.54 -9.80
N GLU A 91 18.68 -9.37 -8.74
CA GLU A 91 20.04 -8.88 -8.84
C GLU A 91 20.95 -9.86 -9.56
N SER A 92 20.80 -11.16 -9.25
CA SER A 92 21.52 -12.22 -9.94
C SER A 92 21.08 -12.36 -11.39
N ALA A 93 19.76 -12.26 -11.61
CA ALA A 93 19.20 -12.36 -12.96
C ALA A 93 19.71 -11.24 -13.86
N GLY A 94 20.03 -10.08 -13.28
CA GLY A 94 20.63 -8.98 -14.01
C GLY A 94 21.89 -9.41 -14.74
N ASP A 95 22.69 -10.27 -14.12
CA ASP A 95 23.92 -10.80 -14.72
C ASP A 95 23.64 -11.79 -15.85
N HIS A 96 22.42 -12.31 -15.91
CA HIS A 96 22.03 -13.33 -16.89
C HIS A 96 21.16 -12.80 -18.01
N ARG A 97 20.83 -11.53 -18.01
CA ARG A 97 19.94 -10.94 -19.01
C ARG A 97 20.45 -11.08 -20.43
N SER A 98 21.75 -11.03 -20.57
CA SER A 98 22.38 -11.16 -21.88
C SER A 98 22.16 -12.53 -22.49
N ARG A 99 21.71 -13.50 -21.72
CA ARG A 99 21.51 -14.88 -22.19
C ARG A 99 20.09 -15.13 -22.70
N SER A 100 19.18 -14.24 -22.45
CA SER A 100 17.79 -14.43 -22.88
C SER A 100 17.54 -13.96 -24.28
#